data_130d438c997083a88d05de9316f78b96
#
_entry.id   130d438c997083a88d05de9316f78b96
#
_cell.length_a   1.000
_cell.length_b   1.000
_cell.length_c   1.000
_cell.angle_alpha   90.00
_cell.angle_beta   90.00
_cell.angle_gamma   90.00
#
_symmetry.space_group_name_H-M   'P 1'
#
loop_
_entity.id
_entity.type
_entity.pdbx_description
1 polymer ?
#
loop_
_entity_poly.entity_id
_entity_poly.type
_entity_poly.pdbx_seq_one_letter_code
_entity_poly.pdbx_strand_id
1 'polypeptide(L)'
;MSPTEHLPPVAERRAETRIELELPARIIARDGRVYAAAIRNISCGGVLVHLAAAHAAALLPNTARERPRLPVGVRLEFQLPAAPHDAPVAIDCGIAHLRRLAADQGAMGLNFRHFHAGSEHALARFCAI
;
A
#
# COMPACT_ATOMS: atom_id res chain seq x y z
N MET A 1 -23.54 30.88 2.39
CA MET A 1 -22.69 29.93 3.12
C MET A 1 -21.81 29.19 2.14
N SER A 2 -20.60 29.04 2.49
CA SER A 2 -19.68 28.37 1.60
C SER A 2 -19.87 26.86 1.67
N PRO A 3 -20.03 26.23 0.55
CA PRO A 3 -20.15 24.78 0.53
C PRO A 3 -18.86 24.04 0.80
N THR A 4 -17.77 24.75 0.91
CA THR A 4 -16.53 24.05 1.19
C THR A 4 -16.54 23.36 2.52
N GLU A 5 -17.31 23.84 3.44
CA GLU A 5 -17.45 23.17 4.71
C GLU A 5 -18.05 21.81 4.55
N HIS A 6 -18.70 21.59 3.45
CA HIS A 6 -19.37 20.32 3.23
C HIS A 6 -18.47 19.26 2.64
N LEU A 7 -17.24 19.61 2.39
CA LEU A 7 -16.33 18.57 1.92
C LEU A 7 -16.25 17.45 2.93
N PRO A 8 -16.53 16.24 2.53
CA PRO A 8 -16.46 15.13 3.46
C PRO A 8 -15.05 14.98 3.97
N PRO A 9 -14.89 14.64 5.22
CA PRO A 9 -13.55 14.40 5.75
C PRO A 9 -12.77 13.35 4.94
N VAL A 10 -13.48 12.38 4.41
CA VAL A 10 -12.82 11.35 3.61
C VAL A 10 -12.23 11.95 2.33
N ALA A 11 -12.99 12.83 1.68
CA ALA A 11 -12.49 13.48 0.47
C ALA A 11 -11.30 14.36 0.78
N GLU A 12 -11.37 15.07 1.89
CA GLU A 12 -10.26 15.89 2.31
C GLU A 12 -9.00 15.09 2.51
N ARG A 13 -9.13 13.99 3.22
CA ARG A 13 -7.96 13.15 3.49
C ARG A 13 -7.35 12.59 2.23
N ARG A 14 -8.19 12.23 1.27
CA ARG A 14 -7.66 11.71 0.01
C ARG A 14 -6.99 12.78 -0.80
N ALA A 15 -7.49 14.01 -0.70
CA ALA A 15 -6.89 15.10 -1.45
C ALA A 15 -5.55 15.50 -0.89
N GLU A 16 -5.27 15.08 0.33
CA GLU A 16 -4.12 15.59 1.00
C GLU A 16 -2.83 15.22 0.34
N THR A 17 -2.52 13.98 0.20
CA THR A 17 -1.16 13.67 -0.16
C THR A 17 -1.09 12.32 -0.81
N ARG A 18 -1.48 12.29 -2.05
CA ARG A 18 -1.21 11.11 -2.84
C ARG A 18 -0.10 11.44 -3.82
N ILE A 19 1.02 10.81 -3.62
CA ILE A 19 2.17 11.02 -4.47
C ILE A 19 2.16 9.91 -5.50
N GLU A 20 2.07 10.28 -6.76
CA GLU A 20 2.14 9.32 -7.85
C GLU A 20 3.57 9.07 -8.23
N LEU A 21 3.93 7.82 -8.36
CA LEU A 21 5.29 7.43 -8.67
C LEU A 21 5.28 5.97 -9.12
N GLU A 22 6.42 5.50 -9.56
CA GLU A 22 6.59 4.09 -9.83
C GLU A 22 7.80 3.62 -9.08
N LEU A 23 7.58 2.74 -8.09
CA LEU A 23 8.62 2.36 -7.17
C LEU A 23 8.57 0.86 -6.94
N PRO A 24 9.67 0.15 -7.20
CA PRO A 24 9.68 -1.29 -6.92
C PRO A 24 9.47 -1.55 -5.43
N ALA A 25 8.73 -2.60 -5.14
CA ALA A 25 8.45 -2.97 -3.76
C ALA A 25 8.36 -4.48 -3.65
N ARG A 26 8.43 -4.98 -2.44
CA ARG A 26 8.26 -6.39 -2.13
C ARG A 26 7.11 -6.53 -1.16
N ILE A 27 6.25 -7.48 -1.44
CA ILE A 27 5.17 -7.84 -0.53
C ILE A 27 5.52 -9.19 0.06
N ILE A 28 5.62 -9.24 1.37
CA ILE A 28 6.01 -10.46 2.07
C ILE A 28 4.77 -11.00 2.75
N ALA A 29 4.35 -12.19 2.34
CA ALA A 29 3.18 -12.84 2.89
C ALA A 29 3.49 -13.40 4.27
N ARG A 30 2.44 -13.80 4.97
CA ARG A 30 2.60 -14.34 6.32
C ARG A 30 3.41 -15.61 6.35
N ASP A 31 3.41 -16.37 5.26
CA ASP A 31 4.20 -17.59 5.17
C ASP A 31 5.65 -17.32 4.77
N GLY A 32 6.04 -16.05 4.61
CA GLY A 32 7.39 -15.68 4.26
C GLY A 32 7.67 -15.57 2.78
N ARG A 33 6.72 -15.91 1.93
CA ARG A 33 6.92 -15.79 0.48
C ARG A 33 6.96 -14.31 0.09
N VAL A 34 7.80 -14.01 -0.88
CA VAL A 34 8.04 -12.64 -1.33
C VAL A 34 7.51 -12.49 -2.74
N TYR A 35 6.75 -11.45 -2.95
CA TYR A 35 6.15 -11.15 -4.26
C TYR A 35 6.57 -9.76 -4.70
N ALA A 36 7.02 -9.66 -5.95
CA ALA A 36 7.38 -8.38 -6.53
C ALA A 36 6.13 -7.57 -6.83
N ALA A 37 6.23 -6.27 -6.59
CA ALA A 37 5.14 -5.34 -6.88
C ALA A 37 5.73 -3.98 -7.22
N ALA A 38 4.89 -3.10 -7.75
CA ALA A 38 5.28 -1.73 -8.03
C ALA A 38 4.30 -0.80 -7.35
N ILE A 39 4.81 0.10 -6.52
CA ILE A 39 3.98 1.13 -5.90
C ILE A 39 3.64 2.15 -6.98
N ARG A 40 2.36 2.46 -7.13
CA ARG A 40 1.89 3.42 -8.13
C ARG A 40 1.44 4.73 -7.49
N ASN A 41 1.03 4.70 -6.26
CA ASN A 41 0.87 5.91 -5.48
C ASN A 41 1.01 5.59 -4.02
N ILE A 42 1.35 6.60 -3.25
CA ILE A 42 1.62 6.45 -1.83
C ILE A 42 1.08 7.67 -1.08
N SER A 43 0.57 7.42 0.11
CA SER A 43 0.18 8.48 1.04
C SER A 43 0.67 8.09 2.41
N CYS A 44 0.38 8.90 3.41
CA CYS A 44 0.78 8.56 4.77
C CYS A 44 -0.07 7.45 5.38
N GLY A 45 -1.15 7.06 4.72
CA GLY A 45 -2.04 6.02 5.24
C GLY A 45 -2.01 4.72 4.45
N GLY A 46 -1.44 4.71 3.25
CA GLY A 46 -1.46 3.51 2.44
C GLY A 46 -0.83 3.68 1.09
N VAL A 47 -0.85 2.60 0.32
CA VAL A 47 -0.29 2.59 -1.04
C VAL A 47 -1.23 1.86 -1.97
N LEU A 48 -1.11 2.18 -3.25
CA LEU A 48 -1.65 1.36 -4.32
C LEU A 48 -0.49 0.69 -5.03
N VAL A 49 -0.54 -0.62 -5.16
CA VAL A 49 0.50 -1.37 -5.84
C VAL A 49 -0.09 -2.11 -7.02
N HIS A 50 0.73 -2.28 -8.05
CA HIS A 50 0.42 -3.17 -9.17
C HIS A 50 1.28 -4.42 -9.03
N LEU A 51 0.71 -5.57 -9.32
CA LEU A 51 1.42 -6.82 -9.21
C LEU A 51 0.79 -7.84 -10.16
N ALA A 52 1.51 -8.94 -10.37
CA ALA A 52 0.99 -10.02 -11.23
C ALA A 52 -0.30 -10.57 -10.64
N ALA A 53 -1.26 -10.88 -11.51
CA ALA A 53 -2.54 -11.42 -11.06
C ALA A 53 -2.35 -12.72 -10.28
N ALA A 54 -1.40 -13.55 -10.68
CA ALA A 54 -1.12 -14.79 -9.95
C ALA A 54 -0.63 -14.51 -8.54
N HIS A 55 0.17 -13.46 -8.36
CA HIS A 55 0.63 -13.09 -7.02
C HIS A 55 -0.52 -12.57 -6.16
N ALA A 56 -1.40 -11.77 -6.76
CA ALA A 56 -2.56 -11.28 -6.04
C ALA A 56 -3.44 -12.43 -5.57
N ALA A 57 -3.64 -13.42 -6.44
CA ALA A 57 -4.44 -14.59 -6.08
C ALA A 57 -3.79 -15.38 -4.94
N ALA A 58 -2.48 -15.48 -4.94
CA ALA A 58 -1.77 -16.17 -3.88
C ALA A 58 -1.88 -15.44 -2.54
N LEU A 59 -1.88 -14.11 -2.58
CA LEU A 59 -1.96 -13.31 -1.37
C LEU A 59 -3.37 -13.28 -0.79
N LEU A 60 -4.39 -13.49 -1.62
CA LEU A 60 -5.79 -13.52 -1.18
C LEU A 60 -6.39 -14.87 -1.52
N PRO A 61 -6.11 -15.89 -0.70
CA PRO A 61 -6.66 -17.21 -0.94
C PRO A 61 -8.19 -17.21 -0.78
N ASN A 62 -8.81 -18.24 -1.32
CA ASN A 62 -10.27 -18.34 -1.29
C ASN A 62 -10.84 -18.25 0.10
N THR A 63 -10.15 -18.83 1.08
CA THR A 63 -10.62 -18.78 2.45
C THR A 63 -10.70 -17.33 2.96
N ALA A 64 -9.78 -16.49 2.55
CA ALA A 64 -9.81 -15.09 2.95
C ALA A 64 -10.98 -14.37 2.32
N ARG A 65 -11.35 -14.77 1.11
CA ARG A 65 -12.51 -14.17 0.44
C ARG A 65 -13.81 -14.51 1.11
N GLU A 66 -13.87 -15.65 1.75
CA GLU A 66 -15.06 -16.05 2.49
C GLU A 66 -15.21 -15.27 3.79
N ARG A 67 -14.17 -14.57 4.20
CA ARG A 67 -14.20 -13.75 5.40
C ARG A 67 -13.71 -12.34 5.08
N PRO A 68 -14.47 -11.61 4.29
CA PRO A 68 -13.97 -10.35 3.73
C PRO A 68 -13.73 -9.25 4.75
N ARG A 69 -14.29 -9.36 5.95
CA ARG A 69 -14.06 -8.31 6.94
C ARG A 69 -12.77 -8.45 7.72
N LEU A 70 -12.01 -9.51 7.48
CA LEU A 70 -10.71 -9.68 8.13
C LEU A 70 -9.64 -9.43 7.08
N PRO A 71 -9.01 -8.24 7.08
CA PRO A 71 -8.01 -7.95 6.07
C PRO A 71 -6.84 -8.92 6.19
N VAL A 72 -6.36 -9.36 5.06
CA VAL A 72 -5.17 -10.19 5.04
C VAL A 72 -3.97 -9.31 5.30
N GLY A 73 -3.14 -9.70 6.26
CA GLY A 73 -1.95 -8.93 6.61
C GLY A 73 -0.77 -9.33 5.76
N VAL A 74 -0.02 -8.35 5.33
CA VAL A 74 1.24 -8.56 4.60
C VAL A 74 2.23 -7.52 5.07
N ARG A 75 3.52 -7.76 4.80
CA ARG A 75 4.56 -6.76 5.01
C ARG A 75 4.94 -6.16 3.68
N LEU A 76 5.01 -4.85 3.64
CA LEU A 76 5.46 -4.12 2.45
C LEU A 76 6.85 -3.58 2.74
N GLU A 77 7.79 -3.79 1.79
CA GLU A 77 9.13 -3.23 1.91
C GLU A 77 9.49 -2.53 0.61
N PHE A 78 10.07 -1.36 0.74
CA PHE A 78 10.52 -0.61 -0.43
C PHE A 78 11.59 0.40 -0.02
N GLN A 79 12.34 0.88 -1.01
CA GLN A 79 13.40 1.85 -0.80
C GLN A 79 12.92 3.21 -1.27
N LEU A 80 13.01 4.21 -0.40
CA LEU A 80 12.63 5.57 -0.79
C LEU A 80 13.63 6.13 -1.78
N PRO A 81 13.16 6.82 -2.84
CA PRO A 81 14.07 7.31 -3.87
C PRO A 81 15.07 8.34 -3.34
N ALA A 82 14.67 9.14 -2.37
CA ALA A 82 15.52 10.21 -1.86
C ALA A 82 16.58 9.72 -0.89
N ALA A 83 16.50 8.48 -0.47
CA ALA A 83 17.42 7.94 0.53
C ALA A 83 17.79 6.50 0.16
N PRO A 84 18.47 6.30 -0.98
CA PRO A 84 18.73 4.95 -1.45
C PRO A 84 19.70 4.15 -0.60
N HIS A 85 20.48 4.82 0.26
CA HIS A 85 21.43 4.14 1.11
C HIS A 85 20.87 3.84 2.49
N ASP A 86 19.69 4.35 2.80
CA ASP A 86 19.06 4.06 4.08
C ASP A 86 18.43 2.69 4.06
N ALA A 87 18.08 2.21 5.25
CA ALA A 87 17.36 0.96 5.35
C ALA A 87 16.03 1.06 4.62
N PRO A 88 15.55 -0.04 4.04
CA PRO A 88 14.24 -0.02 3.39
C PRO A 88 13.14 0.33 4.37
N VAL A 89 12.10 0.97 3.86
CA VAL A 89 10.87 1.16 4.63
C VAL A 89 10.17 -0.18 4.74
N ALA A 90 9.75 -0.54 5.95
CA ALA A 90 9.06 -1.79 6.20
C ALA A 90 7.79 -1.51 6.99
N ILE A 91 6.65 -1.91 6.47
CA ILE A 91 5.35 -1.60 7.07
C ILE A 91 4.48 -2.83 7.00
N ASP A 92 3.87 -3.17 8.13
CA ASP A 92 2.82 -4.19 8.13
C ASP A 92 1.54 -3.54 7.66
N CYS A 93 0.90 -4.16 6.68
CA CYS A 93 -0.26 -3.61 6.00
C CYS A 93 -1.41 -4.60 6.02
N GLY A 94 -2.62 -4.07 5.85
CA GLY A 94 -3.78 -4.88 5.56
C GLY A 94 -4.18 -4.67 4.11
N ILE A 95 -4.56 -5.75 3.43
CA ILE A 95 -5.06 -5.64 2.07
C ILE A 95 -6.48 -5.11 2.14
N ALA A 96 -6.69 -3.91 1.59
CA ALA A 96 -7.98 -3.25 1.66
C ALA A 96 -8.87 -3.61 0.48
N HIS A 97 -8.29 -3.71 -0.70
CA HIS A 97 -9.07 -4.07 -1.88
C HIS A 97 -8.14 -4.61 -2.96
N LEU A 98 -8.75 -5.29 -3.91
CA LEU A 98 -8.05 -5.86 -5.05
C LEU A 98 -8.91 -5.63 -6.28
N ARG A 99 -8.28 -5.20 -7.36
CA ARG A 99 -8.97 -4.98 -8.61
C ARG A 99 -8.14 -5.55 -9.74
N ARG A 100 -8.79 -6.20 -10.69
CA ARG A 100 -8.12 -6.70 -11.88
C ARG A 100 -7.91 -5.55 -12.86
N LEU A 101 -6.71 -5.41 -13.37
CA LEU A 101 -6.42 -4.41 -14.39
C LEU A 101 -6.37 -5.04 -15.77
N ALA A 102 -5.85 -6.27 -15.86
CA ALA A 102 -5.73 -6.99 -17.11
C ALA A 102 -5.71 -8.47 -16.76
N ALA A 103 -5.63 -9.33 -17.77
CA ALA A 103 -5.65 -10.77 -17.54
C ALA A 103 -4.52 -11.21 -16.62
N ASP A 104 -3.38 -10.55 -16.70
CA ASP A 104 -2.20 -10.94 -15.94
C ASP A 104 -1.77 -9.91 -14.90
N GLN A 105 -2.58 -8.90 -14.64
CA GLN A 105 -2.17 -7.85 -13.73
C GLN A 105 -3.30 -7.38 -12.84
N GLY A 106 -2.97 -7.12 -11.57
CA GLY A 106 -3.92 -6.62 -10.59
C GLY A 106 -3.42 -5.37 -9.90
N ALA A 107 -4.34 -4.64 -9.30
CA ALA A 107 -4.05 -3.51 -8.44
C ALA A 107 -4.56 -3.81 -7.05
N MET A 108 -3.75 -3.52 -6.06
CA MET A 108 -4.06 -3.85 -4.68
C MET A 108 -3.84 -2.63 -3.80
N GLY A 109 -4.86 -2.27 -3.03
CA GLY A 109 -4.75 -1.20 -2.05
C GLY A 109 -4.33 -1.77 -0.71
N LEU A 110 -3.30 -1.17 -0.13
CA LEU A 110 -2.79 -1.61 1.17
C LEU A 110 -2.91 -0.46 2.16
N ASN A 111 -3.49 -0.74 3.32
CA ASN A 111 -3.57 0.22 4.41
C ASN A 111 -2.44 -0.06 5.39
N PHE A 112 -1.75 1.00 5.80
CA PHE A 112 -0.66 0.87 6.76
C PHE A 112 -1.23 0.58 8.14
N ARG A 113 -0.61 -0.35 8.84
CA ARG A 113 -1.06 -0.74 10.17
C ARG A 113 0.03 -0.58 11.22
N HIS A 114 1.23 -1.01 10.92
CA HIS A 114 2.33 -0.96 11.87
C HIS A 114 3.62 -0.68 11.13
N PHE A 115 4.32 0.36 11.54
CA PHE A 115 5.59 0.74 10.94
C PHE A 115 6.72 0.11 11.73
N HIS A 116 7.66 -0.51 11.03
CA HIS A 116 8.87 -1.01 11.66
C HIS A 116 9.84 0.14 11.91
N ALA A 117 10.85 -0.11 12.71
CA ALA A 117 11.72 0.93 13.27
C ALA A 117 12.14 1.97 12.24
N GLY A 118 11.82 3.22 12.50
CA GLY A 118 12.24 4.33 11.65
C GLY A 118 11.41 4.55 10.40
N SER A 119 10.59 3.57 10.03
CA SER A 119 9.85 3.65 8.77
C SER A 119 8.80 4.73 8.78
N GLU A 120 8.13 4.92 9.90
CA GLU A 120 7.10 5.95 9.98
C GLU A 120 7.69 7.33 9.77
N HIS A 121 8.82 7.57 10.41
CA HIS A 121 9.49 8.85 10.29
C HIS A 121 9.98 9.09 8.86
N ALA A 122 10.57 8.07 8.25
CA ALA A 122 11.07 8.18 6.88
C ALA A 122 9.92 8.47 5.92
N LEU A 123 8.80 7.76 6.07
CA LEU A 123 7.66 7.97 5.21
C LEU A 123 7.05 9.35 5.40
N ALA A 124 6.94 9.80 6.65
CA ALA A 124 6.37 11.11 6.93
C ALA A 124 7.20 12.21 6.27
N ARG A 125 8.51 12.09 6.33
CA ARG A 125 9.37 13.07 5.67
C ARG A 125 9.18 13.05 4.16
N PHE A 126 9.05 11.88 3.59
CA PHE A 126 8.84 11.75 2.16
C PHE A 126 7.51 12.37 1.74
N CYS A 127 6.45 12.11 2.50
CA CYS A 127 5.13 12.61 2.18
C CYS A 127 4.97 14.11 2.43
N ALA A 128 5.86 14.70 3.20
CA ALA A 128 5.78 16.12 3.52
C ALA A 128 6.29 17.00 2.39
N ILE A 129 6.89 16.45 1.37
CA ILE A 129 7.46 17.21 0.27
C ILE A 129 6.40 17.90 -0.57
#